data_90108f4416f59d38b4cd74a8df9846e3
#
_entry.id   90108f4416f59d38b4cd74a8df9846e3
#
_cell.length_a   1.000
_cell.length_b   1.000
_cell.length_c   1.000
_cell.angle_alpha   90.00
_cell.angle_beta   90.00
_cell.angle_gamma   90.00
#
_symmetry.space_group_name_H-M   'P 1'
#
loop_
_entity.id
_entity.type
_entity.pdbx_description
1 polymer ?
#
loop_
_entity_poly.entity_id
_entity_poly.type
_entity_poly.pdbx_seq_one_letter_code
_entity_poly.pdbx_strand_id
1 'polypeptide(L)'
;MVTAEGLERELNLVRAAAVNSHLGIFGPQTAIWRVDREAAIFLGAGRALLLQLAHPWVAEAIEQHSRTFADPIGRFHRTFGIVFNLVFGSLEDSLSEARQLYNRHDAINGTIPYAAGPFAAGSA
;
A
#
# COMPACT_ATOMS: atom_id res chain seq x y z
N MET A 1 -1.52 -16.55 3.64
CA MET A 1 -2.08 -15.38 4.36
C MET A 1 -1.13 -15.02 5.49
N VAL A 2 -0.66 -13.79 5.54
CA VAL A 2 0.20 -13.32 6.64
C VAL A 2 -0.70 -13.11 7.86
N THR A 3 -0.35 -13.69 9.00
CA THR A 3 -1.08 -13.46 10.25
C THR A 3 -0.62 -12.16 10.90
N ALA A 4 -1.42 -11.58 11.81
CA ALA A 4 -1.03 -10.39 12.55
C ALA A 4 0.30 -10.60 13.32
N GLU A 5 0.48 -11.78 13.92
CA GLU A 5 1.75 -12.14 14.57
C GLU A 5 2.91 -12.25 13.57
N GLY A 6 2.65 -12.80 12.39
CA GLY A 6 3.62 -12.85 11.31
C GLY A 6 4.05 -11.46 10.86
N LEU A 7 3.11 -10.55 10.67
CA LEU A 7 3.38 -9.16 10.34
C LEU A 7 4.27 -8.49 11.40
N GLU A 8 3.89 -8.58 12.68
CA GLU A 8 4.66 -7.96 13.76
C GLU A 8 6.08 -8.52 13.87
N ARG A 9 6.25 -9.82 13.62
CA ARG A 9 7.58 -10.44 13.56
C ARG A 9 8.43 -9.84 12.44
N GLU A 10 7.89 -9.70 11.23
CA GLU A 10 8.61 -9.12 10.09
C GLU A 10 8.94 -7.64 10.35
N LEU A 11 8.00 -6.84 10.87
CA LEU A 11 8.25 -5.45 11.23
C LEU A 11 9.37 -5.31 12.30
N ASN A 12 9.41 -6.22 13.27
CA ASN A 12 10.47 -6.24 14.27
C ASN A 12 11.84 -6.65 13.68
N LEU A 13 11.87 -7.56 12.71
CA LEU A 13 13.11 -7.88 11.99
C LEU A 13 13.64 -6.67 11.21
N VAL A 14 12.76 -5.96 10.51
CA VAL A 14 13.13 -4.71 9.80
C VAL A 14 13.66 -3.67 10.79
N ARG A 15 12.99 -3.49 11.93
CA ARG A 15 13.43 -2.55 12.98
C ARG A 15 14.81 -2.92 13.52
N ALA A 16 15.06 -4.20 13.77
CA ALA A 16 16.35 -4.68 14.28
C ALA A 16 17.48 -4.56 13.24
N ALA A 17 17.17 -4.65 11.96
CA ALA A 17 18.14 -4.51 10.87
C ALA A 17 18.45 -3.06 10.49
N ALA A 18 17.67 -2.09 10.94
CA ALA A 18 17.84 -0.69 10.57
C ALA A 18 19.10 -0.10 11.20
N VAL A 19 19.97 0.45 10.37
CA VAL A 19 21.23 1.10 10.79
C VAL A 19 20.98 2.49 11.37
N ASN A 20 19.95 3.19 10.87
CA ASN A 20 19.62 4.54 11.30
C ASN A 20 18.11 4.76 11.25
N SER A 21 17.49 4.91 12.41
CA SER A 21 16.05 5.10 12.56
C SER A 21 15.50 6.39 11.89
N HIS A 22 16.34 7.40 11.71
CA HIS A 22 15.93 8.66 11.07
C HIS A 22 15.84 8.56 9.55
N LEU A 23 16.50 7.57 8.93
CA LEU A 23 16.52 7.39 7.48
C LEU A 23 15.40 6.45 6.96
N GLY A 24 14.56 5.94 7.83
CA GLY A 24 13.50 5.01 7.45
C GLY A 24 14.01 3.61 7.08
N ILE A 25 13.15 2.83 6.42
CA ILE A 25 13.49 1.50 5.93
C ILE A 25 14.43 1.60 4.72
N PHE A 26 14.19 2.61 3.88
CA PHE A 26 14.89 2.80 2.61
C PHE A 26 15.85 3.96 2.70
N GLY A 27 16.87 4.17 3.05
CA GLY A 27 17.72 5.39 3.07
C GLY A 27 17.97 5.99 1.69
N PRO A 28 18.47 7.22 1.61
CA PRO A 28 18.62 7.98 0.36
C PRO A 28 19.57 7.36 -0.66
N GLN A 29 20.36 6.35 -0.27
CA GLN A 29 21.27 5.63 -1.17
C GLN A 29 20.60 4.45 -1.88
N THR A 30 19.37 4.09 -1.49
CA THR A 30 18.65 2.96 -2.09
C THR A 30 18.05 3.33 -3.45
N ALA A 31 17.85 2.31 -4.29
CA ALA A 31 17.24 2.51 -5.61
C ALA A 31 15.80 3.03 -5.50
N ILE A 32 15.02 2.50 -4.54
CA ILE A 32 13.63 2.93 -4.34
C ILE A 32 13.55 4.42 -3.97
N TRP A 33 14.38 4.90 -3.08
CA TRP A 33 14.44 6.32 -2.72
C TRP A 33 14.77 7.20 -3.92
N ARG A 34 15.74 6.77 -4.74
CA ARG A 34 16.15 7.51 -5.95
C ARG A 34 15.07 7.54 -7.02
N VAL A 35 14.32 6.47 -7.18
CA VAL A 35 13.23 6.36 -8.16
C VAL A 35 12.01 7.15 -7.69
N ASP A 36 11.59 6.97 -6.44
CA ASP A 36 10.34 7.56 -5.93
C ASP A 36 10.40 9.08 -5.75
N ARG A 37 11.58 9.68 -5.73
CA ARG A 37 11.71 11.13 -5.73
C ARG A 37 11.51 11.77 -7.12
N GLU A 38 11.49 10.97 -8.18
CA GLU A 38 11.34 11.48 -9.56
C GLU A 38 9.87 11.78 -9.87
N ALA A 39 9.57 13.02 -10.25
CA ALA A 39 8.19 13.44 -10.55
C ALA A 39 7.51 12.57 -11.64
N ALA A 40 8.29 12.00 -12.56
CA ALA A 40 7.79 11.13 -13.62
C ALA A 40 7.09 9.86 -13.09
N ILE A 41 7.42 9.40 -11.88
CA ILE A 41 6.78 8.22 -11.29
C ILE A 41 5.29 8.45 -11.02
N PHE A 42 4.88 9.69 -10.74
CA PHE A 42 3.47 10.05 -10.52
C PHE A 42 2.62 9.85 -11.76
N LEU A 43 3.18 10.08 -12.94
CA LEU A 43 2.51 9.80 -14.21
C LEU A 43 2.32 8.29 -14.41
N GLY A 44 3.35 7.51 -14.08
CA GLY A 44 3.29 6.05 -14.09
C GLY A 44 2.29 5.50 -13.08
N ALA A 45 2.27 6.05 -11.88
CA ALA A 45 1.37 5.62 -10.81
C ALA A 45 -0.11 5.84 -11.17
N GLY A 46 -0.46 6.97 -11.77
CA GLY A 46 -1.83 7.21 -12.27
C GLY A 46 -2.26 6.15 -13.29
N ARG A 47 -1.38 5.80 -14.22
CA ARG A 47 -1.62 4.74 -15.19
C ARG A 47 -1.75 3.36 -14.52
N ALA A 48 -0.92 3.04 -13.54
CA ALA A 48 -0.98 1.79 -12.80
C ALA A 48 -2.31 1.65 -12.03
N LEU A 49 -2.78 2.73 -11.40
CA LEU A 49 -4.09 2.75 -10.73
C LEU A 49 -5.24 2.48 -11.69
N LEU A 50 -5.20 3.02 -12.91
CA LEU A 50 -6.20 2.72 -13.94
C LEU A 50 -6.14 1.26 -14.40
N LEU A 51 -4.94 0.71 -14.56
CA LEU A 51 -4.76 -0.69 -14.96
C LEU A 51 -5.26 -1.67 -13.89
N GLN A 52 -5.20 -1.32 -12.62
CA GLN A 52 -5.77 -2.14 -11.54
C GLN A 52 -7.28 -2.35 -11.71
N LEU A 53 -7.99 -1.36 -12.26
CA LEU A 53 -9.43 -1.48 -12.52
C LEU A 53 -9.77 -2.49 -13.63
N ALA A 54 -8.80 -2.93 -14.42
CA ALA A 54 -8.99 -3.99 -15.40
C ALA A 54 -9.11 -5.38 -14.76
N HIS A 55 -8.67 -5.54 -13.51
CA HIS A 55 -8.84 -6.79 -12.77
C HIS A 55 -10.20 -6.79 -12.06
N PRO A 56 -11.09 -7.76 -12.34
CA PRO A 56 -12.48 -7.71 -11.84
C PRO A 56 -12.57 -7.71 -10.31
N TRP A 57 -11.71 -8.45 -9.60
CA TRP A 57 -11.71 -8.46 -8.14
C TRP A 57 -11.29 -7.11 -7.56
N VAL A 58 -10.29 -6.48 -8.17
CA VAL A 58 -9.81 -5.17 -7.72
C VAL A 58 -10.85 -4.08 -8.00
N ALA A 59 -11.48 -4.12 -9.17
CA ALA A 59 -12.55 -3.18 -9.52
C ALA A 59 -13.71 -3.26 -8.52
N GLU A 60 -14.18 -4.47 -8.22
CA GLU A 60 -15.26 -4.71 -7.26
C GLU A 60 -14.88 -4.31 -5.84
N ALA A 61 -13.66 -4.64 -5.39
CA ALA A 61 -13.17 -4.22 -4.09
C ALA A 61 -13.10 -2.68 -3.97
N ILE A 62 -12.70 -2.00 -5.03
CA ILE A 62 -12.66 -0.54 -5.07
C ILE A 62 -14.08 0.04 -5.02
N GLU A 63 -15.03 -0.55 -5.72
CA GLU A 63 -16.43 -0.12 -5.72
C GLU A 63 -17.06 -0.28 -4.34
N GLN A 64 -16.88 -1.44 -3.71
CA GLN A 64 -17.50 -1.76 -2.42
C GLN A 64 -16.85 -1.06 -1.23
N HIS A 65 -15.53 -0.87 -1.26
CA HIS A 65 -14.77 -0.44 -0.08
C HIS A 65 -14.06 0.91 -0.24
N SER A 66 -14.09 1.51 -1.43
CA SER A 66 -13.35 2.73 -1.67
C SER A 66 -14.24 3.88 -2.11
N ARG A 67 -13.91 5.07 -1.64
CA ARG A 67 -14.54 6.32 -2.10
C ARG A 67 -13.90 6.87 -3.37
N THR A 68 -13.28 6.03 -4.20
CA THR A 68 -12.55 6.44 -5.41
C THR A 68 -13.41 7.28 -6.35
N PHE A 69 -14.65 6.86 -6.58
CA PHE A 69 -15.56 7.56 -7.48
C PHE A 69 -16.20 8.81 -6.85
N ALA A 70 -16.33 8.83 -5.52
CA ALA A 70 -16.88 9.98 -4.81
C ALA A 70 -15.84 11.07 -4.52
N ASP A 71 -14.57 10.67 -4.32
CA ASP A 71 -13.47 11.58 -3.99
C ASP A 71 -12.14 11.06 -4.59
N PRO A 72 -11.97 11.12 -5.93
CA PRO A 72 -10.78 10.60 -6.60
C PRO A 72 -9.52 11.37 -6.23
N ILE A 73 -9.61 12.68 -6.07
CA ILE A 73 -8.46 13.53 -5.72
C ILE A 73 -8.01 13.24 -4.28
N GLY A 74 -8.94 13.19 -3.34
CA GLY A 74 -8.61 12.88 -1.95
C GLY A 74 -8.05 11.46 -1.81
N ARG A 75 -8.55 10.49 -2.59
CA ARG A 75 -7.96 9.15 -2.63
C ARG A 75 -6.53 9.18 -3.16
N PHE A 76 -6.28 9.91 -4.24
CA PHE A 76 -4.94 10.09 -4.79
C PHE A 76 -3.99 10.64 -3.74
N HIS A 77 -4.35 11.74 -3.08
CA HIS A 77 -3.55 12.34 -2.02
C HIS A 77 -3.27 11.38 -0.87
N ARG A 78 -4.28 10.63 -0.42
CA ARG A 78 -4.09 9.63 0.66
C ARG A 78 -3.14 8.51 0.24
N THR A 79 -3.27 8.01 -0.99
CA THR A 79 -2.40 6.94 -1.51
C THR A 79 -0.96 7.41 -1.58
N PHE A 80 -0.72 8.60 -2.13
CA PHE A 80 0.63 9.15 -2.18
C PHE A 80 1.19 9.47 -0.79
N GLY A 81 0.37 9.97 0.14
CA GLY A 81 0.80 10.18 1.52
C GLY A 81 1.34 8.91 2.16
N ILE A 82 0.65 7.77 1.97
CA ILE A 82 1.10 6.46 2.45
C ILE A 82 2.45 6.08 1.80
N VAL A 83 2.56 6.19 0.48
CA VAL A 83 3.80 5.85 -0.23
C VAL A 83 4.97 6.74 0.22
N PHE A 84 4.74 8.04 0.36
CA PHE A 84 5.76 8.96 0.85
C PHE A 84 6.22 8.62 2.27
N ASN A 85 5.31 8.33 3.17
CA ASN A 85 5.67 7.95 4.55
C ASN A 85 6.41 6.60 4.59
N LEU A 86 6.01 5.64 3.75
CA LEU A 86 6.70 4.35 3.64
C LEU A 86 8.15 4.49 3.13
N VAL A 87 8.38 5.35 2.14
CA VAL A 87 9.67 5.45 1.47
C VAL A 87 10.57 6.50 2.13
N PHE A 88 10.03 7.66 2.49
CA PHE A 88 10.78 8.83 2.93
C PHE A 88 10.61 9.16 4.42
N GLY A 89 9.67 8.53 5.11
CA GLY A 89 9.43 8.71 6.54
C GLY A 89 10.55 8.15 7.41
N SER A 90 10.52 8.48 8.69
CA SER A 90 11.37 7.81 9.67
C SER A 90 11.07 6.31 9.72
N LEU A 91 11.93 5.53 10.36
CA LEU A 91 11.70 4.09 10.53
C LEU A 91 10.34 3.81 11.19
N GLU A 92 10.00 4.53 12.24
CA GLU A 92 8.74 4.33 12.96
C GLU A 92 7.52 4.76 12.12
N ASP A 93 7.63 5.85 11.35
CA ASP A 93 6.57 6.26 10.42
C ASP A 93 6.36 5.19 9.34
N SER A 94 7.43 4.70 8.74
CA SER A 94 7.38 3.66 7.71
C SER A 94 6.76 2.36 8.23
N LEU A 95 7.17 1.90 9.43
CA LEU A 95 6.62 0.70 10.06
C LEU A 95 5.14 0.88 10.45
N SER A 96 4.78 2.07 10.94
CA SER A 96 3.39 2.41 11.28
C SER A 96 2.50 2.40 10.05
N GLU A 97 2.94 3.01 8.94
CA GLU A 97 2.19 3.00 7.67
C GLU A 97 2.06 1.59 7.08
N ALA A 98 3.12 0.79 7.13
CA ALA A 98 3.06 -0.60 6.68
C ALA A 98 2.02 -1.41 7.46
N ARG A 99 2.00 -1.26 8.80
CA ARG A 99 0.99 -1.90 9.67
C ARG A 99 -0.43 -1.43 9.34
N GLN A 100 -0.64 -0.13 9.19
CA GLN A 100 -1.94 0.43 8.86
C GLN A 100 -2.43 -0.02 7.49
N LEU A 101 -1.54 -0.05 6.49
CA LEU A 101 -1.85 -0.50 5.14
C LEU A 101 -2.26 -1.98 5.14
N TYR A 102 -1.51 -2.82 5.84
CA TYR A 102 -1.85 -4.23 6.02
C TYR A 102 -3.24 -4.40 6.65
N ASN A 103 -3.49 -3.75 7.79
CA ASN A 103 -4.77 -3.87 8.50
C ASN A 103 -5.95 -3.39 7.67
N ARG A 104 -5.77 -2.34 6.84
CA ARG A 104 -6.82 -1.88 5.92
C ARG A 104 -7.11 -2.92 4.85
N HIS A 105 -6.08 -3.56 4.29
CA HIS A 105 -6.26 -4.58 3.25
C HIS A 105 -6.81 -5.88 3.82
N ASP A 106 -6.41 -6.29 5.01
CA ASP A 106 -6.91 -7.50 5.67
C ASP A 106 -8.42 -7.41 5.95
N ALA A 107 -8.95 -6.21 6.16
CA ALA A 107 -10.37 -5.96 6.35
C ALA A 107 -11.19 -5.98 5.03
N ILE A 108 -10.54 -5.95 3.85
CA ILE A 108 -11.23 -5.93 2.55
C ILE A 108 -11.60 -7.34 2.14
N ASN A 109 -12.90 -7.61 2.14
CA ASN A 109 -13.47 -8.84 1.61
C ASN A 109 -14.84 -8.54 0.97
N GLY A 110 -15.29 -9.40 0.07
CA GLY A 110 -16.56 -9.18 -0.63
C GLY A 110 -16.90 -10.32 -1.58
N THR A 111 -17.88 -10.08 -2.44
CA THR A 111 -18.39 -11.03 -3.41
C THR A 111 -18.51 -10.38 -4.77
N ILE A 112 -18.10 -11.10 -5.81
CA ILE A 112 -18.27 -10.67 -7.19
C ILE A 112 -19.60 -11.17 -7.72
N PRO A 113 -20.56 -10.31 -8.09
CA PRO A 113 -21.91 -10.73 -8.47
C PRO A 113 -21.99 -11.62 -9.71
N TYR A 114 -21.02 -11.49 -10.60
CA TYR A 114 -20.98 -12.16 -11.92
C TYR A 114 -19.86 -13.18 -12.07
N ALA A 115 -19.03 -13.36 -11.06
CA ALA A 115 -18.00 -14.37 -11.02
C ALA A 115 -18.20 -15.25 -9.80
N ALA A 116 -17.99 -16.55 -9.98
CA ALA A 116 -18.22 -17.49 -8.90
C ALA A 116 -17.22 -17.29 -7.76
N GLY A 117 -17.66 -16.73 -6.65
CA GLY A 117 -17.00 -16.84 -5.38
C GLY A 117 -16.67 -15.52 -4.65
N PRO A 118 -16.39 -15.65 -3.35
CA PRO A 118 -15.91 -14.54 -2.53
C PRO A 118 -14.46 -14.16 -2.89
N PHE A 119 -14.10 -12.91 -2.64
CA PHE A 119 -12.72 -12.45 -2.70
C PHE A 119 -12.24 -11.92 -1.35
N ALA A 120 -10.93 -12.01 -1.12
CA ALA A 120 -10.26 -11.34 -0.01
C ALA A 120 -8.95 -10.73 -0.51
N ALA A 121 -8.60 -9.55 -0.05
CA ALA A 121 -7.42 -8.80 -0.53
C ALA A 121 -6.09 -9.53 -0.26
N GLY A 122 -6.05 -10.43 0.71
CA GLY A 122 -4.87 -11.24 1.03
C GLY A 122 -4.74 -12.55 0.28
N SER A 123 -5.61 -12.83 -0.71
CA SER A 123 -5.63 -14.12 -1.44
C SER A 123 -5.17 -14.02 -2.90
N ALA A 124 -4.64 -12.88 -3.29
CA ALA A 124 -4.08 -12.65 -4.63
C ALA A 124 -2.55 -12.69 -4.61
#